data_97ef1e670fe3b176143dfd42edd1cc3d
#
_entry.id   97ef1e670fe3b176143dfd42edd1cc3d
#
_cell.length_a   1.000
_cell.length_b   1.000
_cell.length_c   1.000
_cell.angle_alpha   90.00
_cell.angle_beta   90.00
_cell.angle_gamma   90.00
#
_symmetry.space_group_name_H-M   'P 1'
#
loop_
_entity.id
_entity.type
_entity.pdbx_description
1 polymer ?
#
loop_
_entity_poly.entity_id
_entity_poly.type
_entity_poly.pdbx_seq_one_letter_code
_entity_poly.pdbx_strand_id
1 'polypeptide(L)'
;MAVEIVYETHAVSTDNQAGLASGWLPGRLSASGRQLAKQLGERRRDDDIAAVFVSDLWRAVETAEIAFAGSTVAVQQDARLRECNYGARNGMPVTRLVAERRRHIDEPWPGGQSYRQVVGQMREFLCDLVADRDGSRMLVIAHSANRWALQCLLENAALEALVDAPFDWQPGWTYHLPSGYPGDGTASAARCRQR
;
A
#
# COMPACT_ATOMS: atom_id res chain seq x y z
N MET A 1 11.59 2.20 19.96
CA MET A 1 11.34 3.52 19.28
C MET A 1 10.30 3.30 18.18
N ALA A 2 9.58 4.32 17.69
CA ALA A 2 8.61 4.14 16.63
C ALA A 2 9.28 3.86 15.28
N VAL A 3 8.64 3.06 14.42
CA VAL A 3 9.04 2.93 13.00
C VAL A 3 8.41 4.10 12.23
N GLU A 4 9.21 4.81 11.45
CA GLU A 4 8.68 5.81 10.50
C GLU A 4 8.43 5.12 9.15
N ILE A 5 7.20 5.22 8.67
CA ILE A 5 6.79 4.67 7.37
C ILE A 5 6.58 5.81 6.39
N VAL A 6 7.45 5.93 5.40
CA VAL A 6 7.20 6.75 4.21
C VAL A 6 6.40 5.90 3.24
N TYR A 7 5.23 6.34 2.84
CA TYR A 7 4.33 5.60 1.95
C TYR A 7 4.25 6.28 0.59
N GLU A 8 4.43 5.54 -0.48
CA GLU A 8 4.24 5.98 -1.86
C GLU A 8 3.26 5.04 -2.57
N THR A 9 2.42 5.57 -3.43
CA THR A 9 1.73 4.72 -4.41
C THR A 9 2.66 4.37 -5.56
N HIS A 10 2.45 3.20 -6.17
CA HIS A 10 3.16 2.87 -7.41
C HIS A 10 2.98 3.97 -8.46
N ALA A 11 3.94 4.13 -9.36
CA ALA A 11 3.87 5.09 -10.45
C ALA A 11 2.77 4.73 -11.47
N VAL A 12 2.37 5.70 -12.30
CA VAL A 12 1.23 5.58 -13.21
C VAL A 12 1.38 4.41 -14.18
N SER A 13 0.42 3.48 -14.16
CA SER A 13 0.35 2.35 -15.10
C SER A 13 -0.41 2.72 -16.39
N THR A 14 -0.28 1.86 -17.41
CA THR A 14 -1.09 1.96 -18.63
C THR A 14 -2.59 1.86 -18.35
N ASP A 15 -2.97 1.01 -17.37
CA ASP A 15 -4.37 0.88 -16.95
C ASP A 15 -4.86 2.14 -16.26
N ASN A 16 -4.03 2.80 -15.42
CA ASN A 16 -4.39 4.09 -14.82
C ASN A 16 -4.67 5.15 -15.90
N GLN A 17 -3.84 5.21 -16.95
CA GLN A 17 -4.07 6.12 -18.08
C GLN A 17 -5.34 5.79 -18.85
N ALA A 18 -5.70 4.52 -18.94
CA ALA A 18 -6.93 4.05 -19.57
C ALA A 18 -8.17 4.17 -18.66
N GLY A 19 -8.02 4.66 -17.42
CA GLY A 19 -9.12 4.77 -16.47
C GLY A 19 -9.63 3.42 -15.97
N LEU A 20 -8.76 2.39 -15.92
CA LEU A 20 -9.09 1.04 -15.47
C LEU A 20 -8.57 0.75 -14.07
N ALA A 21 -9.35 0.05 -13.29
CA ALA A 21 -9.01 -0.46 -11.97
C ALA A 21 -8.40 -1.87 -12.10
N SER A 22 -7.07 -1.94 -12.20
CA SER A 22 -6.35 -3.20 -12.47
C SER A 22 -6.60 -4.27 -11.40
N GLY A 23 -6.77 -3.87 -10.12
CA GLY A 23 -6.80 -4.84 -9.02
C GLY A 23 -5.56 -5.72 -9.02
N TRP A 24 -5.73 -7.04 -9.16
CA TRP A 24 -4.63 -8.01 -9.22
C TRP A 24 -4.15 -8.35 -10.64
N LEU A 25 -4.66 -7.70 -11.68
CA LEU A 25 -4.13 -7.88 -13.03
C LEU A 25 -2.67 -7.39 -13.13
N PRO A 26 -1.84 -8.02 -13.98
CA PRO A 26 -0.44 -7.64 -14.17
C PRO A 26 -0.33 -6.35 -15.01
N GLY A 27 -0.59 -5.19 -14.37
CA GLY A 27 -0.44 -3.88 -15.01
C GLY A 27 1.03 -3.48 -15.11
N ARG A 28 1.42 -2.80 -16.19
CA ARG A 28 2.76 -2.25 -16.41
C ARG A 28 2.77 -0.74 -16.28
N LEU A 29 3.92 -0.16 -15.94
CA LEU A 29 4.07 1.28 -15.95
C LEU A 29 3.93 1.84 -17.36
N SER A 30 3.30 3.00 -17.48
CA SER A 30 3.31 3.79 -18.70
C SER A 30 4.67 4.48 -18.90
N ALA A 31 4.90 5.09 -20.07
CA ALA A 31 6.11 5.86 -20.32
C ALA A 31 6.29 7.01 -19.30
N SER A 32 5.20 7.74 -19.01
CA SER A 32 5.20 8.79 -17.96
C SER A 32 5.37 8.19 -16.57
N GLY A 33 4.79 7.01 -16.29
CA GLY A 33 4.98 6.30 -15.02
C GLY A 33 6.43 5.95 -14.76
N ARG A 34 7.19 5.50 -15.76
CA ARG A 34 8.63 5.24 -15.60
C ARG A 34 9.42 6.49 -15.26
N GLN A 35 9.03 7.65 -15.80
CA GLN A 35 9.66 8.93 -15.42
C GLN A 35 9.32 9.31 -13.97
N LEU A 36 8.06 9.11 -13.56
CA LEU A 36 7.63 9.33 -12.17
C LEU A 36 8.35 8.41 -11.18
N ALA A 37 8.61 7.15 -11.57
CA ALA A 37 9.39 6.21 -10.75
C ALA A 37 10.84 6.68 -10.58
N LYS A 38 11.49 7.24 -11.62
CA LYS A 38 12.81 7.86 -11.49
C LYS A 38 12.80 9.05 -10.53
N GLN A 39 11.81 9.94 -10.67
CA GLN A 39 11.64 11.09 -9.77
C GLN A 39 11.38 10.65 -8.33
N LEU A 40 10.68 9.52 -8.10
CA LEU A 40 10.55 8.93 -6.77
C LEU A 40 11.92 8.56 -6.21
N GLY A 41 12.76 7.88 -6.97
CA GLY A 41 14.12 7.53 -6.55
C GLY A 41 14.98 8.77 -6.26
N GLU A 42 14.87 9.82 -7.07
CA GLU A 42 15.56 11.10 -6.84
C GLU A 42 15.11 11.76 -5.54
N ARG A 43 13.80 11.79 -5.26
CA ARG A 43 13.25 12.36 -4.02
C ARG A 43 13.68 11.60 -2.77
N ARG A 44 13.85 10.27 -2.88
CA ARG A 44 14.13 9.38 -1.74
C ARG A 44 15.60 9.06 -1.55
N ARG A 45 16.46 9.60 -2.39
CA ARG A 45 17.90 9.29 -2.40
C ARG A 45 18.58 9.54 -1.05
N ASP A 46 18.22 10.64 -0.40
CA ASP A 46 18.85 11.12 0.82
C ASP A 46 17.96 10.93 2.06
N ASP A 47 16.90 10.12 1.96
CA ASP A 47 15.88 9.96 3.02
C ASP A 47 16.30 8.97 4.12
N ASP A 48 17.51 8.45 4.13
CA ASP A 48 18.00 7.46 5.11
C ASP A 48 17.05 6.24 5.28
N ILE A 49 16.57 5.72 4.16
CA ILE A 49 15.66 4.55 4.10
C ILE A 49 16.44 3.28 4.42
N ALA A 50 16.07 2.59 5.50
CA ALA A 50 16.70 1.35 5.92
C ALA A 50 16.30 0.15 5.05
N ALA A 51 15.06 0.10 4.56
CA ALA A 51 14.58 -0.89 3.58
C ALA A 51 13.34 -0.38 2.84
N VAL A 52 13.10 -0.94 1.66
CA VAL A 52 11.91 -0.71 0.84
C VAL A 52 11.06 -1.97 0.85
N PHE A 53 9.80 -1.84 1.26
CA PHE A 53 8.78 -2.88 1.11
C PHE A 53 7.88 -2.53 -0.06
N VAL A 54 7.62 -3.48 -0.93
CA VAL A 54 6.84 -3.25 -2.14
C VAL A 54 5.80 -4.35 -2.35
N SER A 55 4.62 -3.96 -2.84
CA SER A 55 3.65 -4.93 -3.36
C SER A 55 4.29 -5.77 -4.46
N ASP A 56 4.04 -7.08 -4.49
CA ASP A 56 4.51 -7.99 -5.54
C ASP A 56 3.71 -7.87 -6.86
N LEU A 57 2.73 -6.96 -6.95
CA LEU A 57 2.09 -6.62 -8.23
C LEU A 57 3.08 -5.85 -9.12
N TRP A 58 3.21 -6.30 -10.38
CA TRP A 58 4.28 -5.88 -11.28
C TRP A 58 4.47 -4.36 -11.40
N ARG A 59 3.40 -3.57 -11.45
CA ARG A 59 3.47 -2.11 -11.51
C ARG A 59 4.16 -1.47 -10.29
N ALA A 60 4.03 -2.10 -9.11
CA ALA A 60 4.72 -1.65 -7.90
C ALA A 60 6.18 -2.12 -7.91
N VAL A 61 6.43 -3.37 -8.31
CA VAL A 61 7.79 -3.92 -8.48
C VAL A 61 8.57 -3.08 -9.48
N GLU A 62 8.02 -2.82 -10.69
CA GLU A 62 8.66 -1.99 -11.73
C GLU A 62 8.93 -0.56 -11.22
N THR A 63 8.06 0.00 -10.37
CA THR A 63 8.29 1.31 -9.72
C THR A 63 9.53 1.26 -8.82
N ALA A 64 9.63 0.25 -7.96
CA ALA A 64 10.76 0.10 -7.04
C ALA A 64 12.07 -0.19 -7.77
N GLU A 65 12.07 -1.07 -8.78
CA GLU A 65 13.23 -1.40 -9.59
C GLU A 65 13.81 -0.15 -10.29
N ILE A 66 12.96 0.71 -10.84
CA ILE A 66 13.40 1.95 -11.49
C ILE A 66 13.88 2.96 -10.44
N ALA A 67 13.14 3.14 -9.36
CA ALA A 67 13.46 4.14 -8.34
C ALA A 67 14.78 3.83 -7.61
N PHE A 68 15.07 2.57 -7.35
CA PHE A 68 16.24 2.12 -6.59
C PHE A 68 17.30 1.44 -7.46
N ALA A 69 17.27 1.64 -8.78
CA ALA A 69 18.31 1.16 -9.68
C ALA A 69 19.69 1.67 -9.25
N GLY A 70 20.61 0.74 -8.96
CA GLY A 70 21.97 1.06 -8.50
C GLY A 70 22.07 1.46 -7.01
N SER A 71 20.96 1.43 -6.24
CA SER A 71 20.98 1.60 -4.79
C SER A 71 21.37 0.30 -4.08
N THR A 72 21.96 0.41 -2.90
CA THR A 72 22.27 -0.72 -2.00
C THR A 72 21.12 -1.02 -1.03
N VAL A 73 20.07 -0.21 -1.02
CA VAL A 73 18.91 -0.39 -0.14
C VAL A 73 18.17 -1.68 -0.51
N ALA A 74 17.89 -2.52 0.49
CA ALA A 74 17.19 -3.78 0.28
C ALA A 74 15.72 -3.52 -0.12
N VAL A 75 15.29 -4.11 -1.25
CA VAL A 75 13.90 -4.09 -1.72
C VAL A 75 13.28 -5.45 -1.46
N GLN A 76 12.20 -5.49 -0.70
CA GLN A 76 11.49 -6.71 -0.28
C GLN A 76 10.04 -6.68 -0.78
N GLN A 77 9.62 -7.74 -1.48
CA GLN A 77 8.24 -7.89 -1.92
C GLN A 77 7.38 -8.51 -0.81
N ASP A 78 6.16 -7.98 -0.62
CA ASP A 78 5.20 -8.55 0.33
C ASP A 78 3.79 -8.56 -0.30
N ALA A 79 3.20 -9.75 -0.39
CA ALA A 79 1.87 -9.94 -0.98
C ALA A 79 0.74 -9.28 -0.17
N ARG A 80 0.95 -9.00 1.13
CA ARG A 80 -0.01 -8.26 1.98
C ARG A 80 -0.16 -6.80 1.56
N LEU A 81 0.78 -6.29 0.76
CA LEU A 81 0.76 -4.94 0.19
C LEU A 81 0.05 -4.85 -1.17
N ARG A 82 -0.55 -5.95 -1.67
CA ARG A 82 -1.35 -5.92 -2.91
C ARG A 82 -2.54 -4.98 -2.79
N GLU A 83 -2.96 -4.43 -3.93
CA GLU A 83 -4.24 -3.73 -4.06
C GLU A 83 -5.41 -4.67 -3.70
N CYS A 84 -6.56 -4.12 -3.32
CA CYS A 84 -7.78 -4.91 -3.16
C CYS A 84 -8.02 -5.78 -4.40
N ASN A 85 -8.24 -7.08 -4.18
CA ASN A 85 -8.63 -7.96 -5.27
C ASN A 85 -10.09 -7.75 -5.61
N TYR A 86 -10.36 -7.18 -6.77
CA TYR A 86 -11.74 -6.99 -7.25
C TYR A 86 -12.33 -8.26 -7.90
N GLY A 87 -11.62 -9.40 -7.83
CA GLY A 87 -12.08 -10.69 -8.36
C GLY A 87 -12.50 -10.62 -9.82
N ALA A 88 -13.74 -11.03 -10.12
CA ALA A 88 -14.31 -10.95 -11.46
C ALA A 88 -14.43 -9.48 -12.02
N ARG A 89 -14.18 -8.48 -11.19
CA ARG A 89 -14.21 -7.06 -11.54
C ARG A 89 -12.83 -6.43 -11.75
N ASN A 90 -11.74 -7.21 -11.60
CA ASN A 90 -10.41 -6.72 -11.96
C ASN A 90 -10.39 -6.21 -13.42
N GLY A 91 -9.87 -5.01 -13.64
CA GLY A 91 -9.85 -4.36 -14.97
C GLY A 91 -11.11 -3.56 -15.31
N MET A 92 -12.08 -3.41 -14.40
CA MET A 92 -13.26 -2.58 -14.66
C MET A 92 -12.91 -1.09 -14.76
N PRO A 93 -13.75 -0.27 -15.41
CA PRO A 93 -13.61 1.18 -15.38
C PRO A 93 -13.61 1.74 -13.95
N VAL A 94 -12.72 2.70 -13.67
CA VAL A 94 -12.63 3.36 -12.36
C VAL A 94 -13.95 4.01 -11.94
N THR A 95 -14.71 4.55 -12.90
CA THR A 95 -16.04 5.13 -12.64
C THR A 95 -17.00 4.12 -12.04
N ARG A 96 -16.94 2.87 -12.51
CA ARG A 96 -17.74 1.76 -11.97
C ARG A 96 -17.22 1.33 -10.59
N LEU A 97 -15.90 1.21 -10.42
CA LEU A 97 -15.30 0.93 -9.12
C LEU A 97 -15.79 1.93 -8.07
N VAL A 98 -15.72 3.23 -8.37
CA VAL A 98 -16.14 4.29 -7.44
C VAL A 98 -17.62 4.17 -7.05
N ALA A 99 -18.48 3.82 -8.00
CA ALA A 99 -19.92 3.67 -7.73
C ALA A 99 -20.25 2.45 -6.85
N GLU A 100 -19.45 1.38 -6.90
CA GLU A 100 -19.73 0.12 -6.21
C GLU A 100 -18.88 -0.05 -4.92
N ARG A 101 -17.71 0.59 -4.78
CA ARG A 101 -16.70 0.29 -3.76
C ARG A 101 -17.19 0.41 -2.32
N ARG A 102 -18.11 1.33 -2.02
CA ARG A 102 -18.69 1.49 -0.68
C ARG A 102 -19.40 0.22 -0.18
N ARG A 103 -20.06 -0.49 -1.08
CA ARG A 103 -20.72 -1.77 -0.79
C ARG A 103 -19.70 -2.84 -0.38
N HIS A 104 -18.47 -2.76 -0.91
CA HIS A 104 -17.44 -3.76 -0.71
C HIS A 104 -16.46 -3.41 0.44
N ILE A 105 -16.87 -2.52 1.34
CA ILE A 105 -16.11 -2.27 2.59
C ILE A 105 -16.03 -3.56 3.42
N ASP A 106 -17.16 -4.20 3.67
CA ASP A 106 -17.26 -5.44 4.46
C ASP A 106 -17.61 -6.65 3.58
N GLU A 107 -18.39 -6.46 2.51
CA GLU A 107 -18.76 -7.51 1.56
C GLU A 107 -17.65 -7.70 0.52
N PRO A 108 -17.05 -8.91 0.40
CA PRO A 108 -16.04 -9.15 -0.62
C PRO A 108 -16.57 -8.92 -2.05
N TRP A 109 -15.72 -8.44 -2.92
CA TRP A 109 -15.97 -8.46 -4.36
C TRP A 109 -16.20 -9.91 -4.84
N PRO A 110 -17.03 -10.18 -5.85
CA PRO A 110 -17.25 -11.53 -6.35
C PRO A 110 -15.96 -12.24 -6.77
N GLY A 111 -15.55 -13.25 -6.02
CA GLY A 111 -14.27 -13.94 -6.21
C GLY A 111 -13.03 -13.11 -5.81
N GLY A 112 -13.22 -12.05 -5.02
CA GLY A 112 -12.16 -11.15 -4.58
C GLY A 112 -12.14 -10.93 -3.07
N GLN A 113 -11.75 -9.72 -2.66
CA GLN A 113 -11.62 -9.30 -1.26
C GLN A 113 -12.57 -8.16 -0.92
N SER A 114 -12.83 -7.94 0.36
CA SER A 114 -13.36 -6.69 0.88
C SER A 114 -12.23 -5.73 1.25
N TYR A 115 -12.51 -4.42 1.35
CA TYR A 115 -11.51 -3.47 1.85
C TYR A 115 -11.14 -3.74 3.31
N ARG A 116 -12.07 -4.28 4.13
CA ARG A 116 -11.79 -4.71 5.51
C ARG A 116 -10.74 -5.83 5.56
N GLN A 117 -10.74 -6.74 4.61
CA GLN A 117 -9.70 -7.77 4.50
C GLN A 117 -8.33 -7.17 4.16
N VAL A 118 -8.27 -6.14 3.31
CA VAL A 118 -7.01 -5.40 3.04
C VAL A 118 -6.50 -4.73 4.31
N VAL A 119 -7.37 -4.12 5.13
CA VAL A 119 -7.00 -3.57 6.45
C VAL A 119 -6.43 -4.66 7.36
N GLY A 120 -7.01 -5.87 7.34
CA GLY A 120 -6.49 -7.02 8.09
C GLY A 120 -5.07 -7.42 7.66
N GLN A 121 -4.82 -7.52 6.36
CA GLN A 121 -3.50 -7.83 5.81
C GLN A 121 -2.46 -6.76 6.15
N MET A 122 -2.82 -5.48 6.05
CA MET A 122 -1.94 -4.38 6.44
C MET A 122 -1.60 -4.45 7.93
N ARG A 123 -2.57 -4.80 8.80
CA ARG A 123 -2.31 -4.97 10.23
C ARG A 123 -1.26 -6.07 10.49
N GLU A 124 -1.35 -7.21 9.82
CA GLU A 124 -0.37 -8.29 9.95
C GLU A 124 1.02 -7.84 9.47
N PHE A 125 1.09 -7.10 8.37
CA PHE A 125 2.33 -6.50 7.88
C PHE A 125 2.96 -5.56 8.92
N LEU A 126 2.16 -4.67 9.53
CA LEU A 126 2.64 -3.73 10.54
C LEU A 126 3.13 -4.43 11.82
N CYS A 127 2.49 -5.54 12.21
CA CYS A 127 2.96 -6.35 13.35
C CYS A 127 4.36 -6.91 13.13
N ASP A 128 4.61 -7.48 11.93
CA ASP A 128 5.93 -7.99 11.58
C ASP A 128 6.95 -6.84 11.47
N LEU A 129 6.53 -5.72 10.87
CA LEU A 129 7.40 -4.55 10.69
C LEU A 129 7.90 -3.99 12.04
N VAL A 130 7.02 -3.85 13.04
CA VAL A 130 7.42 -3.32 14.36
C VAL A 130 8.32 -4.30 15.11
N ALA A 131 8.16 -5.60 14.92
CA ALA A 131 8.98 -6.61 15.55
C ALA A 131 10.43 -6.59 15.04
N ASP A 132 10.62 -6.34 13.74
CA ASP A 132 11.91 -6.48 13.07
C ASP A 132 12.66 -5.16 12.86
N ARG A 133 11.98 -4.01 12.90
CA ARG A 133 12.49 -2.73 12.38
C ARG A 133 12.31 -1.54 13.32
N ASP A 134 12.23 -1.78 14.62
CA ASP A 134 12.04 -0.70 15.62
C ASP A 134 13.09 0.43 15.48
N GLY A 135 12.62 1.66 15.46
CA GLY A 135 13.43 2.87 15.35
C GLY A 135 13.97 3.19 13.95
N SER A 136 13.56 2.46 12.92
CA SER A 136 14.03 2.66 11.55
C SER A 136 13.02 3.42 10.67
N ARG A 137 13.52 4.02 9.59
CA ARG A 137 12.70 4.63 8.53
C ARG A 137 12.54 3.67 7.37
N MET A 138 11.30 3.30 7.05
CA MET A 138 10.96 2.37 5.98
C MET A 138 10.21 3.07 4.86
N LEU A 139 10.48 2.68 3.60
CA LEU A 139 9.63 3.06 2.48
C LEU A 139 8.70 1.91 2.12
N VAL A 140 7.41 2.22 1.95
CA VAL A 140 6.40 1.28 1.44
C VAL A 140 5.89 1.79 0.10
N ILE A 141 5.98 0.98 -0.96
CA ILE A 141 5.44 1.29 -2.29
C ILE A 141 4.28 0.32 -2.57
N ALA A 142 3.04 0.83 -2.57
CA ALA A 142 1.88 -0.01 -2.72
C ALA A 142 0.71 0.70 -3.44
N HIS A 143 -0.53 0.59 -2.95
CA HIS A 143 -1.75 0.98 -3.66
C HIS A 143 -2.71 1.79 -2.79
N SER A 144 -3.77 2.34 -3.39
CA SER A 144 -4.74 3.19 -2.68
C SER A 144 -5.39 2.51 -1.49
N ALA A 145 -5.80 1.24 -1.61
CA ALA A 145 -6.44 0.50 -0.52
C ALA A 145 -5.50 0.27 0.67
N ASN A 146 -4.20 0.09 0.42
CA ASN A 146 -3.19 -0.04 1.48
C ASN A 146 -2.98 1.28 2.22
N ARG A 147 -3.03 2.43 1.53
CA ARG A 147 -2.97 3.74 2.18
C ARG A 147 -4.17 3.96 3.10
N TRP A 148 -5.39 3.63 2.63
CA TRP A 148 -6.59 3.68 3.48
C TRP A 148 -6.45 2.78 4.71
N ALA A 149 -5.87 1.60 4.53
CA ALA A 149 -5.60 0.69 5.65
C ALA A 149 -4.65 1.30 6.69
N LEU A 150 -3.57 1.98 6.26
CA LEU A 150 -2.67 2.71 7.16
C LEU A 150 -3.41 3.83 7.91
N GLN A 151 -4.23 4.62 7.22
CA GLN A 151 -5.02 5.69 7.85
C GLN A 151 -6.01 5.14 8.89
N CYS A 152 -6.67 4.01 8.59
CA CYS A 152 -7.54 3.34 9.57
C CYS A 152 -6.78 2.85 10.80
N LEU A 153 -5.60 2.26 10.60
CA LEU A 153 -4.85 1.57 11.66
C LEU A 153 -4.00 2.52 12.51
N LEU A 154 -3.48 3.59 11.93
CA LEU A 154 -2.54 4.50 12.59
C LEU A 154 -3.14 5.88 12.90
N GLU A 155 -4.17 6.30 12.17
CA GLU A 155 -4.80 7.62 12.33
C GLU A 155 -6.26 7.53 12.80
N ASN A 156 -6.81 6.32 13.02
CA ASN A 156 -8.21 6.06 13.38
C ASN A 156 -9.24 6.64 12.40
N ALA A 157 -8.86 6.78 11.11
CA ALA A 157 -9.77 7.25 10.09
C ALA A 157 -10.85 6.20 9.78
N ALA A 158 -12.09 6.63 9.56
CA ALA A 158 -13.17 5.73 9.17
C ALA A 158 -13.00 5.29 7.71
N LEU A 159 -12.98 3.97 7.47
CA LEU A 159 -12.79 3.40 6.14
C LEU A 159 -13.88 3.87 5.16
N GLU A 160 -15.11 4.05 5.65
CA GLU A 160 -16.27 4.57 4.93
C GLU A 160 -16.01 5.96 4.33
N ALA A 161 -15.34 6.83 5.08
CA ALA A 161 -14.98 8.17 4.62
C ALA A 161 -13.83 8.12 3.59
N LEU A 162 -12.86 7.24 3.79
CA LEU A 162 -11.70 7.10 2.93
C LEU A 162 -12.05 6.56 1.54
N VAL A 163 -12.93 5.55 1.47
CA VAL A 163 -13.34 4.98 0.18
C VAL A 163 -14.18 5.95 -0.65
N ASP A 164 -14.88 6.90 -0.03
CA ASP A 164 -15.67 7.90 -0.75
C ASP A 164 -14.84 9.13 -1.17
N ALA A 165 -13.70 9.37 -0.52
CA ALA A 165 -12.85 10.51 -0.82
C ALA A 165 -12.22 10.40 -2.23
N PRO A 166 -12.07 11.51 -2.96
CA PRO A 166 -11.27 11.53 -4.17
C PRO A 166 -9.81 11.18 -3.86
N PHE A 167 -9.15 10.50 -4.79
CA PHE A 167 -7.71 10.26 -4.65
C PHE A 167 -6.95 11.56 -4.92
N ASP A 168 -6.33 12.09 -3.87
CA ASP A 168 -5.45 13.25 -3.94
C ASP A 168 -3.99 12.74 -3.87
N TRP A 169 -3.29 12.82 -5.00
CA TRP A 169 -1.91 12.38 -5.09
C TRP A 169 -0.96 13.44 -4.52
N GLN A 170 0.02 12.98 -3.76
CA GLN A 170 1.13 13.80 -3.30
C GLN A 170 2.43 12.98 -3.29
N PRO A 171 3.61 13.63 -3.23
CA PRO A 171 4.89 12.94 -3.22
C PRO A 171 5.20 12.32 -1.84
N GLY A 172 4.42 11.31 -1.49
CA GLY A 172 4.54 10.53 -0.27
C GLY A 172 3.70 11.02 0.91
N TRP A 173 3.47 10.09 1.82
CA TRP A 173 2.80 10.28 3.12
C TRP A 173 3.68 9.68 4.21
N THR A 174 3.76 10.30 5.37
CA THR A 174 4.53 9.78 6.51
C THR A 174 3.59 9.33 7.61
N TYR A 175 3.82 8.11 8.11
CA TYR A 175 3.11 7.53 9.23
C TYR A 175 4.09 7.11 10.31
N HIS A 176 3.64 7.12 11.57
CA HIS A 176 4.43 6.66 12.72
C HIS A 176 3.79 5.40 13.31
N LEU A 177 4.51 4.29 13.25
CA LEU A 177 4.10 3.02 13.83
C LEU A 177 4.71 2.88 15.23
N PRO A 178 3.89 2.92 16.31
CA PRO A 178 4.40 2.82 17.68
C PRO A 178 5.08 1.47 17.94
N SER A 179 6.14 1.45 18.77
CA SER A 179 6.85 0.22 19.17
C SER A 179 5.97 -0.79 19.93
N GLY A 180 4.87 -0.34 20.55
CA GLY A 180 3.88 -1.19 21.20
C GLY A 180 2.70 -1.60 20.31
N TYR A 181 2.81 -1.47 18.99
CA TYR A 181 1.73 -1.86 18.07
C TYR A 181 1.59 -3.38 17.95
N PRO A 182 0.36 -3.92 17.90
CA PRO A 182 -0.89 -3.27 18.26
C PRO A 182 -0.98 -3.07 19.77
N GLY A 183 -1.51 -1.90 20.22
CA GLY A 183 -1.63 -1.59 21.65
C GLY A 183 -2.37 -2.68 22.47
N ASP A 184 -2.04 -2.79 23.74
CA ASP A 184 -2.69 -3.73 24.67
C ASP A 184 -4.20 -3.45 24.72
N GLY A 185 -5.02 -4.46 24.36
CA GLY A 185 -6.49 -4.36 24.40
C GLY A 185 -7.21 -4.63 23.08
N THR A 186 -6.50 -4.82 21.98
CA THR A 186 -7.13 -5.26 20.72
C THR A 186 -7.01 -6.79 20.56
N ALA A 187 -8.05 -7.45 20.03
CA ALA A 187 -8.00 -8.88 19.66
C ALA A 187 -6.85 -9.23 18.69
N SER A 188 -6.19 -8.23 18.14
CA SER A 188 -5.02 -8.29 17.26
C SER A 188 -3.69 -8.51 18.02
N ALA A 189 -3.59 -8.05 19.28
CA ALA A 189 -2.39 -8.26 20.10
C ALA A 189 -2.06 -9.74 20.30
N ALA A 190 -3.07 -10.61 20.35
CA ALA A 190 -2.89 -12.06 20.50
C ALA A 190 -2.23 -12.70 19.27
N ARG A 191 -2.54 -12.23 18.04
CA ARG A 191 -1.96 -12.79 16.81
C ARG A 191 -0.52 -12.32 16.57
N CYS A 192 -0.18 -11.08 16.91
CA CYS A 192 1.20 -10.58 16.82
C CYS A 192 2.17 -11.24 17.79
N ARG A 193 1.69 -11.76 18.93
CA ARG A 193 2.54 -12.42 19.96
C ARG A 193 2.73 -13.93 19.76
N GLN A 194 2.06 -14.56 18.80
CA GLN A 194 2.09 -16.02 18.59
C GLN A 194 2.97 -16.46 17.42
N ARG A 195 3.81 -15.56 16.87
CA ARG A 195 4.81 -15.89 15.84
C ARG A 195 6.22 -15.77 16.39
#